data_cfdf46102f2a626da6ab54c75daff86b
#
_entry.id   cfdf46102f2a626da6ab54c75daff86b
#
_cell.length_a   1.000
_cell.length_b   1.000
_cell.length_c   1.000
_cell.angle_alpha   90.00
_cell.angle_beta   90.00
_cell.angle_gamma   90.00
#
_symmetry.space_group_name_H-M   'P 1'
#
loop_
_entity.id
_entity.type
_entity.pdbx_description
1 polymer ?
#
loop_
_entity_poly.entity_id
_entity_poly.type
_entity_poly.pdbx_seq_one_letter_code
_entity_poly.pdbx_strand_id
1 'polypeptide(L)'
;MKQENKHPQLKTLAALVMVSFLAACGGGNERAVSDKKDDATVMIDTAGRLAITEKDSKNVYFRDLDSHTTEATHQLDNAGASLYPSPNGRYVVATQRAQDLVQFIDGGIWQEDHVNHLHDYKQTSKLLAWKLVGSRPTHYDNQIGKQAAIFMDGDATATPIKNAGVRLITEASIASGAVAASTDLNFSIHGFAEPIDNKLLSVTRATDALDVLPTHVQLYQRNGNTYTSDRQLATRCDGMHGSYTAGKTTAVGCLDGVMMIEHTGPNTVSDKKIATPIRIGTLLGHVKAPEQFIAIGSEGVAPAPVTTRFYAIAGSAASAASITITGWQTGTVQRASGFDRTGNRYYVLDSKGTLNILQRQGLTWSNVAQIAGLIPSMPTATPWPSISANGAKDEIYITDPVARQLVHINTTTASVTSRRDLSFVPAAALWTGISR
;
A
#
# COMPACT_ATOMS: atom_id res chain seq x y z
N MET A 1 -27.37 16.42 -71.24
CA MET A 1 -28.61 15.67 -71.15
C MET A 1 -28.98 15.53 -69.70
N LYS A 2 -30.09 16.14 -69.31
CA LYS A 2 -30.72 16.04 -67.99
C LYS A 2 -31.24 14.65 -67.75
N GLN A 3 -31.17 14.16 -66.46
CA GLN A 3 -32.35 13.56 -65.87
C GLN A 3 -32.19 13.53 -64.35
N GLU A 4 -33.14 14.18 -63.69
CA GLU A 4 -33.53 14.08 -62.29
C GLU A 4 -34.15 12.72 -62.00
N ASN A 5 -34.07 12.25 -60.77
CA ASN A 5 -35.17 11.49 -60.10
C ASN A 5 -34.91 11.42 -58.59
N LYS A 6 -35.64 12.19 -57.84
CA LYS A 6 -36.82 11.98 -56.96
C LYS A 6 -36.64 10.91 -55.84
N HIS A 7 -36.58 11.45 -54.61
CA HIS A 7 -36.86 10.71 -53.37
C HIS A 7 -38.32 10.23 -53.25
N PRO A 8 -38.58 9.17 -52.47
CA PRO A 8 -39.80 9.11 -51.69
C PRO A 8 -39.53 9.13 -50.19
N GLN A 9 -40.28 9.99 -49.53
CA GLN A 9 -40.47 10.05 -48.09
C GLN A 9 -41.26 8.83 -47.60
N LEU A 10 -40.82 8.20 -46.50
CA LEU A 10 -41.61 7.19 -45.79
C LEU A 10 -42.17 7.81 -44.51
N LYS A 11 -43.47 7.78 -44.38
CA LYS A 11 -44.29 8.37 -43.33
C LYS A 11 -44.23 7.51 -42.07
N THR A 12 -44.03 8.18 -40.94
CA THR A 12 -44.16 7.66 -39.57
C THR A 12 -45.60 7.33 -39.25
N LEU A 13 -45.87 6.09 -38.81
CA LEU A 13 -47.15 5.70 -38.22
C LEU A 13 -46.99 5.62 -36.71
N ALA A 14 -47.62 6.52 -35.97
CA ALA A 14 -47.74 6.47 -34.53
C ALA A 14 -48.98 5.62 -34.16
N ALA A 15 -48.78 4.53 -33.44
CA ALA A 15 -49.86 3.76 -32.85
C ALA A 15 -50.10 4.21 -31.41
N LEU A 16 -51.26 4.80 -31.18
CA LEU A 16 -51.77 5.22 -29.88
C LEU A 16 -52.51 4.02 -29.25
N VAL A 17 -51.98 3.52 -28.11
CA VAL A 17 -52.69 2.52 -27.29
C VAL A 17 -53.38 3.25 -26.14
N MET A 18 -54.71 3.33 -26.17
CA MET A 18 -55.55 3.74 -25.06
C MET A 18 -55.71 2.59 -24.08
N VAL A 19 -55.27 2.80 -22.81
CA VAL A 19 -55.63 1.92 -21.69
C VAL A 19 -56.70 2.62 -20.85
N SER A 20 -57.85 1.99 -20.76
CA SER A 20 -59.02 2.44 -20.02
C SER A 20 -58.83 2.25 -18.51
N PHE A 21 -58.99 3.31 -17.74
CA PHE A 21 -59.05 3.24 -16.28
C PHE A 21 -60.47 2.94 -15.81
N LEU A 22 -60.61 1.84 -15.08
CA LEU A 22 -61.80 1.57 -14.26
C LEU A 22 -61.55 2.15 -12.88
N ALA A 23 -62.31 3.15 -12.52
CA ALA A 23 -62.33 3.73 -11.17
C ALA A 23 -63.13 2.81 -10.24
N ALA A 24 -62.48 2.30 -9.18
CA ALA A 24 -63.15 1.73 -8.01
C ALA A 24 -62.91 2.63 -6.83
N CYS A 25 -63.93 3.30 -6.34
CA CYS A 25 -63.94 4.04 -5.06
C CYS A 25 -63.86 3.04 -3.90
N GLY A 26 -62.81 3.17 -3.08
CA GLY A 26 -62.70 2.58 -1.74
C GLY A 26 -61.91 3.51 -0.89
N GLY A 27 -62.59 4.24 0.03
CA GLY A 27 -61.98 5.16 0.97
C GLY A 27 -61.14 4.40 2.01
N GLY A 28 -59.87 4.75 2.10
CA GLY A 28 -58.98 4.40 3.19
C GLY A 28 -57.93 5.49 3.28
N ASN A 29 -57.93 6.24 4.34
CA ASN A 29 -56.88 7.20 4.69
C ASN A 29 -55.58 6.43 4.97
N GLU A 30 -54.83 6.04 3.95
CA GLU A 30 -53.44 5.68 4.10
C GLU A 30 -52.62 6.96 3.98
N ARG A 31 -52.09 7.43 5.15
CA ARG A 31 -50.97 8.35 5.17
C ARG A 31 -49.85 7.72 4.36
N ALA A 32 -49.49 8.34 3.23
CA ALA A 32 -48.24 8.09 2.57
C ALA A 32 -47.14 8.34 3.62
N VAL A 33 -46.58 7.27 4.17
CA VAL A 33 -45.31 7.30 4.87
C VAL A 33 -44.32 7.64 3.76
N SER A 34 -43.90 8.90 3.69
CA SER A 34 -42.74 9.24 2.93
C SER A 34 -41.59 8.52 3.64
N ASP A 35 -41.06 7.48 3.02
CA ASP A 35 -39.71 7.00 3.33
C ASP A 35 -38.77 8.17 3.14
N LYS A 36 -38.60 8.99 4.20
CA LYS A 36 -37.42 9.81 4.32
C LYS A 36 -36.27 8.81 4.45
N LYS A 37 -35.60 8.54 3.33
CA LYS A 37 -34.24 8.01 3.37
C LYS A 37 -33.50 8.87 4.38
N ASP A 38 -32.97 8.23 5.41
CA ASP A 38 -32.10 8.88 6.38
C ASP A 38 -30.86 9.37 5.62
N ASP A 39 -30.83 10.65 5.23
CA ASP A 39 -29.71 11.31 4.57
C ASP A 39 -28.62 11.72 5.59
N ALA A 40 -28.68 11.16 6.80
CA ALA A 40 -27.75 11.48 7.86
C ALA A 40 -26.44 10.70 7.71
N THR A 41 -25.31 11.39 7.81
CA THR A 41 -23.99 10.75 7.93
C THR A 41 -23.95 9.89 9.19
N VAL A 42 -23.59 8.61 9.03
CA VAL A 42 -23.39 7.66 10.13
C VAL A 42 -21.90 7.45 10.35
N MET A 43 -21.41 7.90 11.51
CA MET A 43 -20.02 7.74 11.93
C MET A 43 -19.94 6.75 13.08
N ILE A 44 -18.98 5.83 12.98
CA ILE A 44 -18.64 4.89 14.07
C ILE A 44 -17.31 5.31 14.68
N ASP A 45 -17.28 5.64 15.97
CA ASP A 45 -16.02 5.87 16.68
C ASP A 45 -15.37 4.52 16.95
N THR A 46 -14.39 4.18 16.14
CA THR A 46 -13.64 2.93 16.25
C THR A 46 -12.14 3.18 16.04
N ALA A 47 -11.33 2.50 16.84
CA ALA A 47 -9.87 2.48 16.66
C ALA A 47 -9.42 1.53 15.52
N GLY A 48 -10.35 0.77 14.93
CA GLY A 48 -10.04 -0.19 13.88
C GLY A 48 -9.62 -1.56 14.41
N ARG A 49 -8.89 -2.30 13.61
CA ARG A 49 -8.39 -3.64 13.92
C ARG A 49 -6.93 -3.80 13.55
N LEU A 50 -6.27 -4.78 14.17
CA LEU A 50 -4.97 -5.28 13.75
C LEU A 50 -5.10 -6.70 13.20
N ALA A 51 -4.65 -6.92 11.98
CA ALA A 51 -4.36 -8.23 11.44
C ALA A 51 -2.93 -8.62 11.86
N ILE A 52 -2.77 -9.70 12.62
CA ILE A 52 -1.48 -10.14 13.16
C ILE A 52 -1.19 -11.54 12.66
N THR A 53 -0.07 -11.72 11.95
CA THR A 53 0.41 -13.05 11.54
C THR A 53 1.19 -13.72 12.67
N GLU A 54 1.07 -15.03 12.76
CA GLU A 54 1.84 -15.89 13.67
C GLU A 54 3.05 -16.47 12.94
N LYS A 55 4.18 -16.53 13.62
CA LYS A 55 5.42 -17.15 13.10
C LYS A 55 5.17 -18.60 12.69
N ASP A 56 5.64 -18.97 11.49
CA ASP A 56 5.59 -20.33 10.93
C ASP A 56 4.17 -20.95 10.90
N SER A 57 3.14 -20.12 10.90
CA SER A 57 1.73 -20.50 10.92
C SER A 57 0.94 -19.88 9.76
N LYS A 58 -0.19 -20.49 9.45
CA LYS A 58 -1.17 -19.99 8.47
C LYS A 58 -2.15 -18.99 9.09
N ASN A 59 -2.11 -18.81 10.40
CA ASN A 59 -3.07 -18.01 11.13
C ASN A 59 -2.82 -16.51 10.97
N VAL A 60 -3.90 -15.78 10.75
CA VAL A 60 -3.98 -14.32 10.85
C VAL A 60 -5.05 -13.98 11.86
N TYR A 61 -4.64 -13.41 12.98
CA TYR A 61 -5.53 -13.01 14.07
C TYR A 61 -6.02 -11.59 13.85
N PHE A 62 -7.33 -11.39 13.86
CA PHE A 62 -7.93 -10.06 13.82
C PHE A 62 -8.25 -9.63 15.24
N ARG A 63 -7.51 -8.62 15.71
CA ARG A 63 -7.69 -8.03 17.03
C ARG A 63 -8.46 -6.73 16.90
N ASP A 64 -9.65 -6.68 17.47
CA ASP A 64 -10.45 -5.46 17.57
C ASP A 64 -9.81 -4.52 18.62
N LEU A 65 -9.57 -3.28 18.24
CA LEU A 65 -8.84 -2.31 19.07
C LEU A 65 -9.73 -1.58 20.06
N ASP A 66 -11.05 -1.63 19.89
CA ASP A 66 -12.00 -1.05 20.84
C ASP A 66 -12.24 -1.99 22.02
N SER A 67 -12.48 -3.26 21.75
CA SER A 67 -12.67 -4.30 22.78
C SER A 67 -11.37 -4.91 23.30
N HIS A 68 -10.28 -4.75 22.57
CA HIS A 68 -8.97 -5.39 22.82
C HIS A 68 -9.01 -6.91 22.83
N THR A 69 -9.94 -7.51 22.09
CA THR A 69 -10.08 -8.98 21.96
C THR A 69 -9.75 -9.45 20.54
N THR A 70 -9.41 -10.72 20.38
CA THR A 70 -9.35 -11.35 19.06
C THR A 70 -10.78 -11.66 18.63
N GLU A 71 -11.25 -10.96 17.58
CA GLU A 71 -12.64 -11.14 17.09
C GLU A 71 -12.76 -12.32 16.11
N ALA A 72 -11.66 -12.61 15.37
CA ALA A 72 -11.61 -13.71 14.43
C ALA A 72 -10.17 -14.19 14.22
N THR A 73 -10.03 -15.42 13.76
CA THR A 73 -8.78 -16.01 13.28
C THR A 73 -9.04 -16.63 11.92
N HIS A 74 -8.29 -16.17 10.90
CA HIS A 74 -8.38 -16.69 9.54
C HIS A 74 -7.16 -17.56 9.22
N GLN A 75 -7.38 -18.66 8.50
CA GLN A 75 -6.29 -19.51 8.03
C GLN A 75 -6.04 -19.29 6.56
N LEU A 76 -4.85 -18.78 6.23
CA LEU A 76 -4.36 -18.72 4.87
C LEU A 76 -3.99 -20.11 4.34
N ASP A 77 -3.75 -20.24 3.05
CA ASP A 77 -3.31 -21.53 2.48
C ASP A 77 -1.91 -21.90 2.95
N ASN A 78 -1.03 -20.92 3.15
CA ASN A 78 0.38 -21.14 3.52
C ASN A 78 0.82 -20.18 4.63
N ALA A 79 1.87 -20.58 5.34
CA ALA A 79 2.54 -19.75 6.33
C ALA A 79 3.45 -18.68 5.67
N GLY A 80 3.89 -17.71 6.47
CA GLY A 80 4.90 -16.73 6.07
C GLY A 80 4.38 -15.62 5.13
N ALA A 81 3.10 -15.29 5.21
CA ALA A 81 2.53 -14.20 4.43
C ALA A 81 3.03 -12.81 4.89
N SER A 82 3.34 -11.95 3.91
CA SER A 82 3.47 -10.50 4.14
C SER A 82 2.11 -9.83 4.00
N LEU A 83 1.80 -8.89 4.89
CA LEU A 83 0.52 -8.20 4.92
C LEU A 83 0.65 -6.76 4.42
N TYR A 84 -0.28 -6.33 3.55
CA TYR A 84 -0.39 -4.97 3.04
C TYR A 84 -1.84 -4.47 3.13
N PRO A 85 -2.06 -3.15 3.32
CA PRO A 85 -3.41 -2.59 3.29
C PRO A 85 -3.89 -2.46 1.84
N SER A 86 -5.16 -2.70 1.57
CA SER A 86 -5.78 -2.29 0.31
C SER A 86 -5.79 -0.76 0.17
N PRO A 87 -6.10 -0.19 -1.00
CA PRO A 87 -6.05 1.26 -1.22
C PRO A 87 -6.79 2.11 -0.19
N ASN A 88 -7.93 1.65 0.33
CA ASN A 88 -8.71 2.35 1.36
C ASN A 88 -8.56 1.74 2.76
N GLY A 89 -7.71 0.71 2.93
CA GLY A 89 -7.46 0.08 4.22
C GLY A 89 -8.55 -0.88 4.71
N ARG A 90 -9.56 -1.19 3.87
CA ARG A 90 -10.60 -2.17 4.22
C ARG A 90 -10.08 -3.60 4.20
N TYR A 91 -9.35 -3.97 3.15
CA TYR A 91 -8.85 -5.34 2.97
C TYR A 91 -7.39 -5.47 3.39
N VAL A 92 -7.05 -6.66 3.87
CA VAL A 92 -5.66 -7.12 4.01
C VAL A 92 -5.30 -7.91 2.76
N VAL A 93 -4.23 -7.51 2.10
CA VAL A 93 -3.60 -8.21 0.98
C VAL A 93 -2.46 -9.05 1.54
N ALA A 94 -2.64 -10.37 1.55
CA ALA A 94 -1.69 -11.33 2.12
C ALA A 94 -0.90 -12.01 1.00
N THR A 95 0.35 -11.58 0.77
CA THR A 95 1.21 -12.16 -0.26
C THR A 95 2.01 -13.34 0.29
N GLN A 96 1.96 -14.46 -0.40
CA GLN A 96 2.66 -15.71 -0.07
C GLN A 96 3.65 -15.99 -1.21
N ARG A 97 4.74 -15.21 -1.22
CA ARG A 97 5.71 -15.14 -2.33
C ARG A 97 6.25 -16.51 -2.75
N ALA A 98 6.62 -17.34 -1.80
CA ALA A 98 7.20 -18.65 -2.08
C ALA A 98 6.20 -19.66 -2.68
N GLN A 99 4.90 -19.37 -2.58
CA GLN A 99 3.81 -20.23 -3.07
C GLN A 99 3.05 -19.60 -4.24
N ASP A 100 3.59 -18.54 -4.86
CA ASP A 100 3.01 -17.91 -6.04
C ASP A 100 1.54 -17.45 -5.81
N LEU A 101 1.19 -17.00 -4.59
CA LEU A 101 -0.19 -16.78 -4.16
C LEU A 101 -0.39 -15.46 -3.42
N VAL A 102 -1.53 -14.83 -3.67
CA VAL A 102 -2.06 -13.70 -2.87
C VAL A 102 -3.48 -14.03 -2.44
N GLN A 103 -3.79 -13.85 -1.16
CA GLN A 103 -5.12 -13.99 -0.58
C GLN A 103 -5.59 -12.66 0.01
N PHE A 104 -6.89 -12.52 0.21
CA PHE A 104 -7.50 -11.26 0.65
C PHE A 104 -8.41 -11.52 1.83
N ILE A 105 -8.34 -10.66 2.86
CA ILE A 105 -9.21 -10.70 4.02
C ILE A 105 -9.93 -9.35 4.11
N ASP A 106 -11.27 -9.35 4.10
CA ASP A 106 -12.06 -8.17 4.44
C ASP A 106 -11.91 -7.89 5.93
N GLY A 107 -11.35 -6.73 6.27
CA GLY A 107 -11.15 -6.31 7.66
C GLY A 107 -12.46 -5.99 8.39
N GLY A 108 -13.58 -5.90 7.66
CA GLY A 108 -14.92 -5.70 8.19
C GLY A 108 -15.20 -4.30 8.72
N ILE A 109 -14.32 -3.33 8.46
CA ILE A 109 -14.54 -1.92 8.84
C ILE A 109 -14.26 -1.05 7.61
N TRP A 110 -15.28 -0.31 7.15
CA TRP A 110 -15.14 0.56 5.97
C TRP A 110 -16.14 1.70 5.99
N GLN A 111 -15.93 2.69 5.12
CA GLN A 111 -16.83 3.80 4.88
C GLN A 111 -17.29 3.77 3.42
N GLU A 112 -18.56 4.07 3.18
CA GLU A 112 -19.14 4.29 1.87
C GLU A 112 -19.56 5.74 1.69
N ASP A 113 -19.34 6.29 0.50
CA ASP A 113 -19.84 7.60 0.10
C ASP A 113 -21.15 7.40 -0.68
N HIS A 114 -22.26 7.85 -0.10
CA HIS A 114 -23.58 7.81 -0.70
C HIS A 114 -23.92 9.12 -1.44
N VAL A 115 -22.90 9.85 -1.90
CA VAL A 115 -22.96 11.11 -2.65
C VAL A 115 -23.30 12.33 -1.79
N ASN A 116 -24.31 12.26 -0.93
CA ASN A 116 -24.77 13.35 -0.05
C ASN A 116 -24.41 13.12 1.43
N HIS A 117 -23.98 11.90 1.79
CA HIS A 117 -23.57 11.58 3.15
C HIS A 117 -22.59 10.38 3.17
N LEU A 118 -21.84 10.24 4.28
CA LEU A 118 -20.91 9.14 4.51
C LEU A 118 -21.53 8.13 5.48
N HIS A 119 -21.29 6.85 5.24
CA HIS A 119 -21.80 5.76 6.05
C HIS A 119 -20.68 4.83 6.47
N ASP A 120 -20.42 4.71 7.77
CA ASP A 120 -19.47 3.78 8.34
C ASP A 120 -20.13 2.43 8.59
N TYR A 121 -19.37 1.37 8.36
CA TYR A 121 -19.78 -0.01 8.62
C TYR A 121 -18.75 -0.71 9.49
N LYS A 122 -19.22 -1.55 10.42
CA LYS A 122 -18.40 -2.43 11.24
C LYS A 122 -19.05 -3.81 11.33
N GLN A 123 -18.38 -4.82 10.76
CA GLN A 123 -18.80 -6.22 10.74
C GLN A 123 -17.62 -7.12 11.12
N THR A 124 -17.86 -8.40 11.32
CA THR A 124 -16.79 -9.39 11.52
C THR A 124 -15.91 -9.49 10.28
N SER A 125 -14.59 -9.61 10.48
CA SER A 125 -13.65 -9.83 9.38
C SER A 125 -13.89 -11.15 8.65
N LYS A 126 -13.51 -11.25 7.37
CA LYS A 126 -13.81 -12.42 6.54
C LYS A 126 -12.70 -12.72 5.54
N LEU A 127 -12.18 -13.94 5.54
CA LEU A 127 -11.32 -14.43 4.46
C LEU A 127 -12.14 -14.57 3.17
N LEU A 128 -11.68 -13.93 2.09
CA LEU A 128 -12.36 -14.01 0.79
C LEU A 128 -12.00 -15.32 0.10
N ALA A 129 -12.96 -15.84 -0.69
CA ALA A 129 -12.72 -17.04 -1.49
C ALA A 129 -11.79 -16.80 -2.69
N TRP A 130 -11.69 -15.54 -3.15
CA TRP A 130 -10.84 -15.18 -4.27
C TRP A 130 -9.36 -15.29 -3.92
N LYS A 131 -8.61 -15.87 -4.85
CA LYS A 131 -7.16 -16.05 -4.78
C LYS A 131 -6.54 -15.54 -6.06
N LEU A 132 -5.51 -14.73 -5.95
CA LEU A 132 -4.73 -14.26 -7.09
C LEU A 132 -3.43 -15.10 -7.18
N VAL A 133 -3.30 -15.84 -8.27
CA VAL A 133 -2.10 -16.64 -8.55
C VAL A 133 -1.17 -15.89 -9.48
N GLY A 134 0.13 -15.87 -9.15
CA GLY A 134 1.16 -15.27 -9.97
C GLY A 134 2.54 -15.48 -9.39
N SER A 135 3.54 -15.66 -10.27
CA SER A 135 4.86 -16.12 -9.86
C SER A 135 5.60 -15.09 -9.00
N ARG A 136 5.88 -15.45 -7.77
CA ARG A 136 6.65 -14.67 -6.78
C ARG A 136 6.10 -13.24 -6.59
N PRO A 137 4.88 -13.05 -6.03
CA PRO A 137 4.39 -11.72 -5.67
C PRO A 137 5.34 -11.10 -4.64
N THR A 138 6.04 -10.02 -5.01
CA THR A 138 7.16 -9.51 -4.23
C THR A 138 6.94 -8.09 -3.74
N HIS A 139 6.62 -7.15 -4.62
CA HIS A 139 6.40 -5.76 -4.26
C HIS A 139 4.92 -5.39 -4.35
N TYR A 140 4.52 -4.54 -3.43
CA TYR A 140 3.18 -3.99 -3.32
C TYR A 140 3.27 -2.49 -3.18
N ASP A 141 2.78 -1.76 -4.18
CA ASP A 141 2.85 -0.31 -4.23
C ASP A 141 1.44 0.26 -4.28
N ASN A 142 1.13 1.16 -3.37
CA ASN A 142 -0.23 1.63 -3.10
C ASN A 142 -0.40 3.12 -3.41
N GLN A 143 -1.21 3.45 -4.41
CA GLN A 143 -1.78 4.79 -4.58
C GLN A 143 -3.00 4.89 -3.66
N ILE A 144 -2.77 5.33 -2.42
CA ILE A 144 -3.77 5.39 -1.34
C ILE A 144 -5.04 6.08 -1.82
N GLY A 145 -6.18 5.48 -1.50
CA GLY A 145 -7.50 5.94 -1.89
C GLY A 145 -7.96 5.58 -3.30
N LYS A 146 -7.11 4.96 -4.12
CA LYS A 146 -7.43 4.67 -5.53
C LYS A 146 -7.17 3.22 -5.92
N GLN A 147 -5.93 2.80 -5.92
CA GLN A 147 -5.50 1.53 -6.51
C GLN A 147 -4.16 1.08 -5.95
N ALA A 148 -3.83 -0.19 -6.09
CA ALA A 148 -2.52 -0.72 -5.76
C ALA A 148 -2.05 -1.69 -6.83
N ALA A 149 -0.74 -1.82 -6.97
CA ALA A 149 -0.11 -2.76 -7.88
C ALA A 149 0.66 -3.83 -7.11
N ILE A 150 0.54 -5.06 -7.55
CA ILE A 150 1.32 -6.19 -7.07
C ILE A 150 2.30 -6.56 -8.19
N PHE A 151 3.60 -6.40 -7.93
CA PHE A 151 4.64 -6.83 -8.85
C PHE A 151 4.99 -8.29 -8.58
N MET A 152 4.95 -9.09 -9.65
CA MET A 152 5.31 -10.50 -9.69
C MET A 152 6.67 -10.63 -10.34
N ASP A 153 7.70 -11.12 -9.63
CA ASP A 153 9.08 -11.21 -10.16
C ASP A 153 9.22 -12.19 -11.33
N GLY A 154 8.30 -13.13 -11.45
CA GLY A 154 8.49 -14.29 -12.32
C GLY A 154 9.52 -15.28 -11.76
N ASP A 155 9.91 -16.26 -12.57
CA ASP A 155 10.91 -17.26 -12.19
C ASP A 155 11.74 -17.68 -13.40
N ALA A 156 12.97 -17.19 -13.48
CA ALA A 156 13.92 -17.54 -14.55
C ALA A 156 14.39 -19.01 -14.49
N THR A 157 14.22 -19.68 -13.34
CA THR A 157 14.64 -21.07 -13.13
C THR A 157 13.55 -22.10 -13.42
N ALA A 158 12.30 -21.63 -13.61
CA ALA A 158 11.17 -22.49 -13.94
C ALA A 158 11.25 -23.01 -15.39
N THR A 159 10.64 -24.16 -15.65
CA THR A 159 10.51 -24.72 -17.00
C THR A 159 9.02 -24.98 -17.29
N PRO A 160 8.35 -24.21 -18.17
CA PRO A 160 8.90 -23.03 -18.88
C PRO A 160 9.18 -21.85 -17.93
N ILE A 161 10.05 -20.92 -18.36
CA ILE A 161 10.33 -19.67 -17.63
C ILE A 161 9.02 -18.94 -17.37
N LYS A 162 8.83 -18.48 -16.12
CA LYS A 162 7.71 -17.61 -15.75
C LYS A 162 8.16 -16.16 -15.80
N ASN A 163 7.51 -15.37 -16.63
CA ASN A 163 7.81 -13.95 -16.77
C ASN A 163 7.31 -13.13 -15.58
N ALA A 164 7.94 -11.99 -15.35
CA ALA A 164 7.46 -10.98 -14.43
C ALA A 164 6.17 -10.33 -14.94
N GLY A 165 5.41 -9.72 -14.04
CA GLY A 165 4.18 -9.03 -14.42
C GLY A 165 3.60 -8.19 -13.29
N VAL A 166 2.59 -7.40 -13.61
CA VAL A 166 1.91 -6.51 -12.69
C VAL A 166 0.42 -6.83 -12.64
N ARG A 167 -0.13 -6.84 -11.44
CA ARG A 167 -1.58 -6.97 -11.21
C ARG A 167 -2.05 -5.76 -10.45
N LEU A 168 -2.94 -4.97 -11.07
CA LEU A 168 -3.57 -3.80 -10.45
C LEU A 168 -4.83 -4.25 -9.73
N ILE A 169 -5.01 -3.76 -8.51
CA ILE A 169 -6.21 -3.98 -7.70
C ILE A 169 -6.78 -2.65 -7.20
N THR A 170 -8.09 -2.65 -7.01
CA THR A 170 -8.87 -1.58 -6.36
C THR A 170 -9.79 -2.22 -5.32
N GLU A 171 -10.39 -1.43 -4.43
CA GLU A 171 -11.39 -1.96 -3.48
C GLU A 171 -12.51 -2.72 -4.20
N ALA A 172 -13.04 -2.15 -5.29
CA ALA A 172 -14.10 -2.77 -6.08
C ALA A 172 -13.66 -4.08 -6.75
N SER A 173 -12.41 -4.14 -7.24
CA SER A 173 -11.87 -5.34 -7.88
C SER A 173 -11.64 -6.47 -6.87
N ILE A 174 -11.19 -6.16 -5.65
CA ILE A 174 -11.07 -7.12 -4.56
C ILE A 174 -12.44 -7.67 -4.18
N ALA A 175 -13.43 -6.77 -4.01
CA ALA A 175 -14.81 -7.16 -3.68
C ALA A 175 -15.43 -8.09 -4.73
N SER A 176 -15.14 -7.86 -6.02
CA SER A 176 -15.65 -8.67 -7.13
C SER A 176 -14.83 -9.93 -7.42
N GLY A 177 -13.69 -10.11 -6.77
CA GLY A 177 -12.78 -11.24 -7.01
C GLY A 177 -12.09 -11.19 -8.37
N ALA A 178 -11.59 -10.01 -8.77
CA ALA A 178 -10.94 -9.79 -10.06
C ALA A 178 -9.75 -8.84 -9.94
N VAL A 179 -8.88 -8.81 -10.95
CA VAL A 179 -7.87 -7.74 -11.11
C VAL A 179 -8.49 -6.59 -11.91
N ALA A 180 -8.12 -5.36 -11.55
CA ALA A 180 -8.61 -4.16 -12.24
C ALA A 180 -7.90 -3.94 -13.59
N ALA A 181 -6.61 -4.28 -13.66
CA ALA A 181 -5.82 -4.29 -14.88
C ALA A 181 -4.55 -5.15 -14.68
N SER A 182 -3.91 -5.54 -15.79
CA SER A 182 -2.66 -6.30 -15.73
C SER A 182 -1.75 -6.00 -16.91
N THR A 183 -0.46 -6.30 -16.73
CA THR A 183 0.50 -6.43 -17.82
C THR A 183 1.52 -7.49 -17.45
N ASP A 184 1.99 -8.25 -18.44
CA ASP A 184 3.09 -9.17 -18.28
C ASP A 184 4.32 -8.61 -19.01
N LEU A 185 5.48 -8.77 -18.40
CA LEU A 185 6.75 -8.46 -19.02
C LEU A 185 7.21 -9.66 -19.84
N ASN A 186 8.15 -9.46 -20.74
CA ASN A 186 8.68 -10.56 -21.56
C ASN A 186 9.94 -11.20 -20.96
N PHE A 187 10.22 -10.96 -19.69
CA PHE A 187 11.35 -11.47 -18.94
C PHE A 187 11.00 -11.65 -17.47
N SER A 188 11.76 -12.44 -16.76
CA SER A 188 11.75 -12.55 -15.29
C SER A 188 12.73 -11.55 -14.71
N ILE A 189 12.31 -10.75 -13.72
CA ILE A 189 13.15 -9.75 -13.05
C ILE A 189 12.55 -9.38 -11.68
N HIS A 190 13.41 -9.11 -10.71
CA HIS A 190 13.01 -8.46 -9.47
C HIS A 190 12.79 -6.96 -9.72
N GLY A 191 11.61 -6.43 -9.41
CA GLY A 191 11.27 -5.04 -9.75
C GLY A 191 10.13 -4.48 -8.92
N PHE A 192 9.56 -3.37 -9.35
CA PHE A 192 8.46 -2.66 -8.70
C PHE A 192 7.38 -2.24 -9.71
N ALA A 193 6.24 -1.78 -9.20
CA ALA A 193 5.15 -1.23 -10.00
C ALA A 193 4.42 -0.12 -9.25
N GLU A 194 4.68 1.14 -9.62
CA GLU A 194 4.03 2.31 -9.03
C GLU A 194 2.86 2.77 -9.88
N PRO A 195 1.61 2.49 -9.46
CA PRO A 195 0.43 2.96 -10.17
C PRO A 195 0.15 4.43 -9.82
N ILE A 196 -0.14 5.23 -10.82
CA ILE A 196 -0.60 6.61 -10.63
C ILE A 196 -1.64 6.98 -11.69
N ASP A 197 -2.89 7.11 -11.28
CA ASP A 197 -4.04 7.35 -12.15
C ASP A 197 -4.09 6.33 -13.32
N ASN A 198 -3.99 6.79 -14.57
CA ASN A 198 -3.99 5.92 -15.74
C ASN A 198 -2.57 5.49 -16.19
N LYS A 199 -1.55 5.74 -15.36
CA LYS A 199 -0.16 5.38 -15.66
C LYS A 199 0.33 4.30 -14.70
N LEU A 200 1.35 3.59 -15.16
CA LEU A 200 2.12 2.68 -14.34
C LEU A 200 3.60 2.92 -14.63
N LEU A 201 4.39 3.14 -13.60
CA LEU A 201 5.82 3.07 -13.67
C LEU A 201 6.26 1.66 -13.24
N SER A 202 7.05 1.02 -14.05
CA SER A 202 7.62 -0.28 -13.72
C SER A 202 9.04 -0.38 -14.30
N VAL A 203 9.59 -1.55 -14.28
CA VAL A 203 11.00 -1.76 -14.58
C VAL A 203 11.21 -2.24 -16.01
N THR A 204 12.39 -1.89 -16.56
CA THR A 204 12.95 -2.54 -17.72
C THR A 204 14.46 -2.69 -17.56
N ARG A 205 15.06 -3.51 -18.40
CA ARG A 205 16.52 -3.70 -18.48
C ARG A 205 16.98 -3.58 -19.91
N ALA A 206 18.27 -3.27 -20.09
CA ALA A 206 18.88 -3.37 -21.40
C ALA A 206 18.83 -4.83 -21.89
N THR A 207 18.64 -5.02 -23.18
CA THR A 207 18.45 -6.34 -23.82
C THR A 207 19.61 -7.31 -23.62
N ASP A 208 20.80 -6.78 -23.38
CA ASP A 208 22.06 -7.50 -23.18
C ASP A 208 22.45 -7.66 -21.68
N ALA A 209 21.70 -7.05 -20.76
CA ALA A 209 22.01 -7.12 -19.34
C ALA A 209 21.51 -8.44 -18.74
N LEU A 210 22.43 -9.23 -18.22
CA LEU A 210 22.15 -10.41 -17.37
C LEU A 210 21.97 -10.01 -15.90
N ASP A 211 21.93 -8.70 -15.61
CA ASP A 211 21.82 -8.17 -14.26
C ASP A 211 20.54 -8.62 -13.59
N VAL A 212 20.65 -8.98 -12.33
CA VAL A 212 19.53 -9.42 -11.48
C VAL A 212 18.55 -8.28 -11.19
N LEU A 213 19.03 -7.02 -11.21
CA LEU A 213 18.25 -5.83 -10.91
C LEU A 213 18.08 -4.95 -12.15
N PRO A 214 16.95 -4.23 -12.26
CA PRO A 214 16.69 -3.36 -13.42
C PRO A 214 17.59 -2.11 -13.41
N THR A 215 17.66 -1.45 -14.56
CA THR A 215 18.48 -0.25 -14.78
C THR A 215 17.70 0.95 -15.26
N HIS A 216 16.47 0.77 -15.74
CA HIS A 216 15.63 1.83 -16.26
C HIS A 216 14.17 1.65 -15.84
N VAL A 217 13.46 2.76 -15.76
CA VAL A 217 12.01 2.81 -15.53
C VAL A 217 11.30 2.86 -16.86
N GLN A 218 10.29 2.01 -17.03
CA GLN A 218 9.36 1.99 -18.15
C GLN A 218 8.04 2.63 -17.74
N LEU A 219 7.56 3.57 -18.52
CA LEU A 219 6.23 4.15 -18.40
C LEU A 219 5.24 3.33 -19.24
N TYR A 220 4.10 3.04 -18.65
CA TYR A 220 2.97 2.39 -19.31
C TYR A 220 1.73 3.26 -19.20
N GLN A 221 0.84 3.16 -20.20
CA GLN A 221 -0.49 3.78 -20.20
C GLN A 221 -1.55 2.69 -20.06
N ARG A 222 -2.52 2.94 -19.22
CA ARG A 222 -3.66 2.04 -19.02
C ARG A 222 -4.67 2.18 -20.16
N ASN A 223 -5.08 1.07 -20.72
CA ASN A 223 -6.16 0.97 -21.70
C ASN A 223 -7.15 -0.12 -21.25
N GLY A 224 -8.25 0.31 -20.63
CA GLY A 224 -9.21 -0.62 -20.04
C GLY A 224 -8.59 -1.43 -18.89
N ASN A 225 -8.51 -2.75 -19.08
CA ASN A 225 -7.95 -3.71 -18.11
C ASN A 225 -6.50 -4.15 -18.44
N THR A 226 -5.82 -3.47 -19.37
CA THR A 226 -4.45 -3.74 -19.76
C THR A 226 -3.59 -2.50 -19.69
N TYR A 227 -2.27 -2.69 -19.76
CA TYR A 227 -1.30 -1.62 -19.90
C TYR A 227 -0.51 -1.80 -21.19
N THR A 228 -0.33 -0.71 -21.94
CA THR A 228 0.54 -0.63 -23.10
C THR A 228 1.81 0.13 -22.75
N SER A 229 2.96 -0.40 -23.19
CA SER A 229 4.25 0.28 -23.05
C SER A 229 4.21 1.61 -23.80
N ASP A 230 4.58 2.70 -23.13
CA ASP A 230 4.72 4.04 -23.74
C ASP A 230 6.19 4.29 -24.07
N ARG A 231 7.01 4.57 -23.06
CA ARG A 231 8.43 4.84 -23.24
C ARG A 231 9.27 4.47 -22.04
N GLN A 232 10.54 4.19 -22.30
CA GLN A 232 11.57 4.12 -21.27
C GLN A 232 12.00 5.52 -20.87
N LEU A 233 12.17 5.78 -19.57
CA LEU A 233 12.70 7.04 -19.06
C LEU A 233 14.23 7.10 -19.31
N ALA A 234 14.74 8.32 -19.54
CA ALA A 234 16.13 8.50 -19.95
C ALA A 234 17.14 8.35 -18.80
N THR A 235 16.75 8.70 -17.59
CA THR A 235 17.63 8.64 -16.41
C THR A 235 17.90 7.18 -16.04
N ARG A 236 19.17 6.80 -16.07
CA ARG A 236 19.64 5.48 -15.65
C ARG A 236 19.69 5.39 -14.12
N CYS A 237 19.20 4.28 -13.56
CA CYS A 237 19.16 3.96 -12.15
C CYS A 237 19.64 2.53 -11.94
N ASP A 238 20.95 2.33 -11.87
CA ASP A 238 21.53 1.01 -11.71
C ASP A 238 21.23 0.42 -10.34
N GLY A 239 21.07 -0.91 -10.29
CA GLY A 239 20.79 -1.64 -9.07
C GLY A 239 19.50 -1.21 -8.39
N MET A 240 18.51 -0.84 -9.18
CA MET A 240 17.20 -0.31 -8.76
C MET A 240 16.54 -1.21 -7.72
N HIS A 241 16.15 -0.61 -6.58
CA HIS A 241 15.45 -1.32 -5.52
C HIS A 241 14.72 -0.34 -4.61
N GLY A 242 13.45 -0.67 -4.31
CA GLY A 242 12.58 0.18 -3.49
C GLY A 242 12.07 1.40 -4.26
N SER A 243 10.78 1.63 -4.17
CA SER A 243 10.09 2.77 -4.75
C SER A 243 9.00 3.26 -3.82
N TYR A 244 8.52 4.47 -4.04
CA TYR A 244 7.35 5.02 -3.38
C TYR A 244 6.80 6.21 -4.16
N THR A 245 5.48 6.27 -4.31
CA THR A 245 4.80 7.44 -4.89
C THR A 245 4.07 8.25 -3.81
N ALA A 246 4.44 9.53 -3.67
CA ALA A 246 3.77 10.48 -2.79
C ALA A 246 3.32 11.72 -3.57
N GLY A 247 2.02 11.94 -3.63
CA GLY A 247 1.44 13.03 -4.42
C GLY A 247 1.68 12.84 -5.91
N LYS A 248 2.42 13.78 -6.52
CA LYS A 248 2.77 13.76 -7.95
C LYS A 248 4.22 13.34 -8.21
N THR A 249 4.89 12.77 -7.23
CA THR A 249 6.29 12.37 -7.36
C THR A 249 6.48 10.91 -6.99
N THR A 250 7.17 10.18 -7.85
CA THR A 250 7.68 8.82 -7.56
C THR A 250 9.17 8.89 -7.33
N ALA A 251 9.63 8.29 -6.23
CA ALA A 251 11.04 8.13 -5.91
C ALA A 251 11.45 6.66 -6.06
N VAL A 252 12.62 6.41 -6.66
CA VAL A 252 13.17 5.06 -6.90
C VAL A 252 14.63 5.01 -6.45
N GLY A 253 14.98 4.02 -5.64
CA GLY A 253 16.34 3.85 -5.12
C GLY A 253 17.29 3.27 -6.17
N CYS A 254 18.51 3.85 -6.26
CA CYS A 254 19.58 3.47 -7.16
C CYS A 254 20.87 3.14 -6.38
N LEU A 255 21.88 2.60 -7.04
CA LEU A 255 23.20 2.38 -6.45
C LEU A 255 23.88 3.68 -6.00
N ASP A 256 23.63 4.77 -6.71
CA ASP A 256 24.32 6.07 -6.60
C ASP A 256 23.37 7.21 -6.23
N GLY A 257 22.16 6.91 -5.79
CA GLY A 257 21.21 7.95 -5.43
C GLY A 257 19.76 7.54 -5.47
N VAL A 258 18.90 8.51 -5.76
CA VAL A 258 17.45 8.35 -5.92
C VAL A 258 17.03 9.00 -7.24
N MET A 259 16.33 8.25 -8.06
CA MET A 259 15.65 8.77 -9.25
C MET A 259 14.30 9.35 -8.82
N MET A 260 14.09 10.64 -9.09
CA MET A 260 12.84 11.34 -8.82
C MET A 260 12.10 11.50 -10.14
N ILE A 261 10.85 11.09 -10.18
CA ILE A 261 9.97 11.12 -11.36
C ILE A 261 8.76 11.98 -11.02
N GLU A 262 8.65 13.14 -11.65
CA GLU A 262 7.52 14.07 -11.47
C GLU A 262 6.46 13.85 -12.53
N HIS A 263 5.21 13.69 -12.11
CA HIS A 263 4.03 13.56 -12.96
C HIS A 263 3.48 14.96 -13.28
N THR A 264 3.97 15.58 -14.36
CA THR A 264 3.69 16.97 -14.72
C THR A 264 2.40 17.15 -15.52
N GLY A 265 1.78 16.07 -15.98
CA GLY A 265 0.52 16.11 -16.71
C GLY A 265 -0.08 14.71 -16.91
N PRO A 266 -1.23 14.61 -17.59
CA PRO A 266 -1.90 13.32 -17.79
C PRO A 266 -0.99 12.27 -18.43
N ASN A 267 -0.16 12.67 -19.41
CA ASN A 267 0.75 11.78 -20.14
C ASN A 267 2.20 12.23 -20.07
N THR A 268 2.53 13.20 -19.22
CA THR A 268 3.88 13.75 -19.13
C THR A 268 4.51 13.43 -17.78
N VAL A 269 5.75 13.00 -17.84
CA VAL A 269 6.63 12.82 -16.67
C VAL A 269 7.99 13.43 -16.99
N SER A 270 8.64 13.98 -15.98
CA SER A 270 10.05 14.37 -16.02
C SER A 270 10.81 13.61 -14.96
N ASP A 271 12.07 13.33 -15.22
CA ASP A 271 12.89 12.55 -14.31
C ASP A 271 14.27 13.20 -14.11
N LYS A 272 14.79 13.06 -12.91
CA LYS A 272 16.13 13.51 -12.53
C LYS A 272 16.71 12.56 -11.46
N LYS A 273 18.03 12.60 -11.27
CA LYS A 273 18.69 11.85 -10.18
C LYS A 273 19.20 12.81 -9.11
N ILE A 274 18.97 12.44 -7.85
CA ILE A 274 19.55 13.06 -6.67
C ILE A 274 20.59 12.08 -6.14
N ALA A 275 21.86 12.48 -6.14
CA ALA A 275 22.97 11.65 -5.69
C ALA A 275 22.94 11.40 -4.19
N THR A 276 23.31 10.20 -3.76
CA THR A 276 23.63 9.83 -2.38
C THR A 276 24.97 9.12 -2.32
N PRO A 277 25.70 9.20 -1.19
CA PRO A 277 27.01 8.54 -1.08
C PRO A 277 26.95 7.02 -0.98
N ILE A 278 25.74 6.47 -0.82
CA ILE A 278 25.50 5.02 -0.70
C ILE A 278 24.28 4.61 -1.53
N ARG A 279 24.19 3.32 -1.81
CA ARG A 279 22.99 2.73 -2.41
C ARG A 279 21.75 2.97 -1.56
N ILE A 280 20.66 3.37 -2.19
CA ILE A 280 19.34 3.42 -1.56
C ILE A 280 18.55 2.16 -1.94
N GLY A 281 18.13 1.42 -0.93
CA GLY A 281 17.38 0.17 -1.10
C GLY A 281 15.92 0.25 -0.67
N THR A 282 15.52 1.33 0.03
CA THR A 282 14.15 1.52 0.49
C THR A 282 13.75 2.99 0.43
N LEU A 283 12.60 3.25 -0.11
CA LEU A 283 11.95 4.56 -0.14
C LEU A 283 10.64 4.48 0.61
N LEU A 284 10.38 5.47 1.46
CA LEU A 284 9.13 5.61 2.19
C LEU A 284 8.64 7.05 2.11
N GLY A 285 7.35 7.22 1.97
CA GLY A 285 6.68 8.51 1.98
C GLY A 285 5.35 8.41 2.72
N HIS A 286 4.62 9.52 2.75
CA HIS A 286 3.30 9.56 3.37
C HIS A 286 2.36 10.47 2.57
N VAL A 287 1.10 10.05 2.40
CA VAL A 287 0.11 10.77 1.59
C VAL A 287 -0.14 12.21 2.08
N LYS A 288 -0.03 12.45 3.39
CA LYS A 288 -0.15 13.80 3.99
C LYS A 288 1.15 14.61 4.00
N ALA A 289 2.25 14.04 3.45
CA ALA A 289 3.53 14.70 3.22
C ALA A 289 3.96 14.51 1.75
N PRO A 290 3.16 14.98 0.79
CA PRO A 290 3.42 14.73 -0.62
C PRO A 290 4.79 15.25 -1.03
N GLU A 291 5.40 14.58 -2.00
CA GLU A 291 6.71 14.93 -2.57
C GLU A 291 7.91 14.86 -1.60
N GLN A 292 7.71 14.31 -0.41
CA GLN A 292 8.75 14.10 0.59
C GLN A 292 8.94 12.62 0.89
N PHE A 293 10.21 12.20 0.95
CA PHE A 293 10.58 10.80 1.11
C PHE A 293 11.68 10.65 2.16
N ILE A 294 11.66 9.53 2.85
CA ILE A 294 12.79 9.01 3.61
C ILE A 294 13.43 7.91 2.78
N ALA A 295 14.66 8.15 2.38
CA ALA A 295 15.47 7.19 1.65
C ALA A 295 16.41 6.48 2.63
N ILE A 296 16.47 5.15 2.53
CA ILE A 296 17.19 4.30 3.46
C ILE A 296 18.17 3.43 2.69
N GLY A 297 19.41 3.45 3.16
CA GLY A 297 20.48 2.63 2.64
C GLY A 297 21.32 2.02 3.74
N SER A 298 22.26 1.16 3.37
CA SER A 298 23.20 0.53 4.28
C SER A 298 24.63 0.89 3.88
N GLU A 299 25.41 1.31 4.86
CA GLU A 299 26.85 1.53 4.75
C GLU A 299 27.61 0.36 5.39
N GLY A 300 28.67 -0.06 4.76
CA GLY A 300 29.46 -1.23 5.19
C GLY A 300 28.97 -2.54 4.58
N VAL A 301 29.88 -3.50 4.46
CA VAL A 301 29.64 -4.86 3.94
C VAL A 301 30.31 -5.85 4.91
N ALA A 302 29.58 -6.91 5.28
CA ALA A 302 30.16 -7.96 6.12
C ALA A 302 31.52 -8.48 5.58
N PRO A 303 32.54 -8.73 6.44
CA PRO A 303 32.48 -8.75 7.90
C PRO A 303 32.53 -7.38 8.60
N ALA A 304 32.69 -6.28 7.88
CA ALA A 304 32.61 -4.94 8.49
C ALA A 304 31.19 -4.65 8.99
N PRO A 305 31.05 -3.86 10.08
CA PRO A 305 29.74 -3.53 10.62
C PRO A 305 28.84 -2.83 9.59
N VAL A 306 27.65 -3.37 9.36
CA VAL A 306 26.62 -2.74 8.53
C VAL A 306 25.86 -1.72 9.36
N THR A 307 25.72 -0.50 8.82
CA THR A 307 25.02 0.61 9.48
C THR A 307 23.92 1.15 8.58
N THR A 308 22.69 1.26 9.08
CA THR A 308 21.62 1.90 8.33
C THR A 308 21.81 3.43 8.31
N ARG A 309 21.62 4.04 7.15
CA ARG A 309 21.65 5.49 6.92
C ARG A 309 20.32 5.97 6.39
N PHE A 310 19.94 7.18 6.78
CA PHE A 310 18.67 7.81 6.41
C PHE A 310 18.93 9.15 5.74
N TYR A 311 18.14 9.44 4.70
CA TYR A 311 18.17 10.71 3.98
C TYR A 311 16.75 11.22 3.78
N ALA A 312 16.56 12.52 4.02
CA ALA A 312 15.38 13.24 3.59
C ALA A 312 15.57 13.68 2.14
N ILE A 313 14.58 13.39 1.30
CA ILE A 313 14.58 13.77 -0.11
C ILE A 313 13.22 14.38 -0.45
N ALA A 314 13.23 15.45 -1.24
CA ALA A 314 12.02 16.07 -1.75
C ALA A 314 12.08 16.19 -3.27
N GLY A 315 10.92 16.17 -3.95
CA GLY A 315 10.85 16.34 -5.40
C GLY A 315 11.53 17.61 -5.89
N SER A 316 11.37 18.71 -5.15
CA SER A 316 11.99 20.01 -5.44
C SER A 316 13.46 20.13 -5.03
N ALA A 317 14.01 19.19 -4.24
CA ALA A 317 15.37 19.28 -3.71
C ALA A 317 16.42 19.08 -4.80
N ALA A 318 17.57 19.76 -4.63
CA ALA A 318 18.76 19.58 -5.46
C ALA A 318 19.68 18.48 -4.91
N SER A 319 19.56 18.13 -3.61
CA SER A 319 20.40 17.16 -2.92
C SER A 319 19.62 16.42 -1.84
N ALA A 320 20.13 15.26 -1.45
CA ALA A 320 19.66 14.50 -0.31
C ALA A 320 20.21 15.09 1.00
N ALA A 321 19.37 15.25 2.01
CA ALA A 321 19.78 15.71 3.34
C ALA A 321 19.92 14.51 4.29
N SER A 322 21.09 14.30 4.88
CA SER A 322 21.28 13.25 5.88
C SER A 322 20.42 13.47 7.11
N ILE A 323 19.74 12.43 7.59
CA ILE A 323 19.00 12.44 8.85
C ILE A 323 19.87 11.84 9.94
N THR A 324 20.17 12.63 10.96
CA THR A 324 20.96 12.19 12.11
C THR A 324 20.04 11.73 13.23
N ILE A 325 20.28 10.53 13.75
CA ILE A 325 19.57 9.97 14.91
C ILE A 325 20.54 9.97 16.09
N THR A 326 20.12 10.53 17.22
CA THR A 326 20.94 10.61 18.44
C THR A 326 21.33 9.21 18.92
N GLY A 327 22.62 9.01 19.19
CA GLY A 327 23.12 7.70 19.65
C GLY A 327 23.19 6.60 18.58
N TRP A 328 22.91 6.93 17.31
CA TRP A 328 23.06 5.98 16.19
C TRP A 328 24.53 5.80 15.85
N GLN A 329 25.07 4.65 16.17
CA GLN A 329 26.50 4.33 16.02
C GLN A 329 26.74 3.38 14.85
N THR A 330 27.99 3.26 14.44
CA THR A 330 28.43 2.21 13.51
C THR A 330 27.99 0.83 14.00
N GLY A 331 27.40 0.03 13.10
CA GLY A 331 26.81 -1.26 13.42
C GLY A 331 25.35 -1.21 13.88
N THR A 332 24.77 -0.02 14.06
CA THR A 332 23.33 0.09 14.36
C THR A 332 22.52 -0.06 13.06
N VAL A 333 21.57 -0.98 13.05
CA VAL A 333 20.68 -1.22 11.90
C VAL A 333 19.22 -1.01 12.29
N GLN A 334 18.43 -0.52 11.34
CA GLN A 334 16.99 -0.46 11.45
C GLN A 334 16.40 -1.89 11.45
N ARG A 335 15.39 -2.12 12.30
CA ARG A 335 14.62 -3.37 12.33
C ARG A 335 13.18 -3.19 11.91
N ALA A 336 12.58 -2.06 12.28
CA ALA A 336 11.24 -1.68 11.83
C ALA A 336 11.14 -0.17 11.74
N SER A 337 10.25 0.33 10.88
CA SER A 337 9.95 1.75 10.81
C SER A 337 8.58 2.00 10.20
N GLY A 338 8.04 3.20 10.42
CA GLY A 338 6.77 3.62 9.86
C GLY A 338 6.45 5.06 10.25
N PHE A 339 5.57 5.69 9.49
CA PHE A 339 5.01 7.00 9.82
C PHE A 339 3.85 6.87 10.81
N ASP A 340 3.54 7.95 11.51
CA ASP A 340 2.24 8.12 12.15
C ASP A 340 1.15 8.46 11.10
N ARG A 341 -0.13 8.46 11.51
CA ARG A 341 -1.25 8.77 10.61
C ARG A 341 -1.21 10.18 10.01
N THR A 342 -0.40 11.08 10.58
CA THR A 342 -0.29 12.47 10.10
C THR A 342 0.85 12.68 9.09
N GLY A 343 1.79 11.74 9.01
CA GLY A 343 3.01 11.88 8.23
C GLY A 343 4.00 12.91 8.80
N ASN A 344 3.77 13.38 10.03
CA ASN A 344 4.64 14.35 10.69
C ASN A 344 5.69 13.71 11.57
N ARG A 345 5.49 12.46 11.97
CA ARG A 345 6.46 11.67 12.73
C ARG A 345 6.83 10.40 12.00
N TYR A 346 8.08 10.05 12.10
CA TYR A 346 8.63 8.79 11.59
C TYR A 346 9.32 8.04 12.72
N TYR A 347 8.98 6.81 12.91
CA TYR A 347 9.42 5.93 13.98
C TYR A 347 10.42 4.93 13.43
N VAL A 348 11.55 4.78 14.11
CA VAL A 348 12.61 3.84 13.73
C VAL A 348 13.00 3.01 14.95
N LEU A 349 12.66 1.73 14.92
CA LEU A 349 13.15 0.75 15.89
C LEU A 349 14.53 0.26 15.45
N ASP A 350 15.52 0.42 16.29
CA ASP A 350 16.89 -0.01 16.01
C ASP A 350 17.19 -1.45 16.48
N SER A 351 18.36 -1.94 16.11
CA SER A 351 18.83 -3.28 16.48
C SER A 351 19.14 -3.47 17.97
N LYS A 352 19.06 -2.40 18.77
CA LYS A 352 19.24 -2.42 20.23
C LYS A 352 17.92 -2.38 20.97
N GLY A 353 16.79 -2.32 20.25
CA GLY A 353 15.45 -2.26 20.82
C GLY A 353 15.02 -0.86 21.27
N THR A 354 15.72 0.19 20.83
CA THR A 354 15.32 1.58 21.06
C THR A 354 14.43 2.08 19.94
N LEU A 355 13.29 2.66 20.28
CA LEU A 355 12.44 3.36 19.33
C LEU A 355 12.89 4.83 19.25
N ASN A 356 13.33 5.23 18.08
CA ASN A 356 13.72 6.59 17.76
C ASN A 356 12.56 7.31 17.09
N ILE A 357 12.23 8.52 17.52
CA ILE A 357 11.09 9.30 17.02
C ILE A 357 11.65 10.53 16.31
N LEU A 358 11.41 10.59 15.01
CA LEU A 358 11.79 11.70 14.17
C LEU A 358 10.56 12.59 13.91
N GLN A 359 10.75 13.89 13.96
CA GLN A 359 9.74 14.91 13.67
C GLN A 359 10.11 15.65 12.39
N ARG A 360 9.13 15.80 11.50
CA ARG A 360 9.26 16.58 10.27
C ARG A 360 9.25 18.07 10.57
N GLN A 361 10.17 18.81 9.95
CA GLN A 361 10.27 20.28 10.02
C GLN A 361 10.54 20.80 8.60
N GLY A 362 9.46 21.13 7.87
CA GLY A 362 9.56 21.47 6.45
C GLY A 362 10.08 20.27 5.64
N LEU A 363 11.25 20.43 5.02
CA LEU A 363 11.91 19.37 4.23
C LEU A 363 12.97 18.58 5.05
N THR A 364 13.11 18.86 6.33
CA THR A 364 14.09 18.19 7.20
C THR A 364 13.42 17.34 8.26
N TRP A 365 14.20 16.45 8.86
CA TRP A 365 13.78 15.58 9.95
C TRP A 365 14.77 15.69 11.10
N SER A 366 14.27 15.80 12.32
CA SER A 366 15.08 15.84 13.54
C SER A 366 14.64 14.76 14.52
N ASN A 367 15.58 14.15 15.22
CA ASN A 367 15.30 13.21 16.31
C ASN A 367 14.83 13.98 17.54
N VAL A 368 13.57 13.85 17.93
CA VAL A 368 12.93 14.62 19.00
C VAL A 368 12.75 13.83 20.29
N ALA A 369 12.67 12.50 20.21
CA ALA A 369 12.52 11.63 21.36
C ALA A 369 13.05 10.23 21.09
N GLN A 370 13.28 9.48 22.17
CA GLN A 370 13.65 8.07 22.14
C GLN A 370 12.96 7.33 23.28
N ILE A 371 12.56 6.09 23.03
CA ILE A 371 12.11 5.15 24.06
C ILE A 371 13.15 4.02 24.11
N ALA A 372 14.13 4.17 25.00
CA ALA A 372 15.19 3.21 25.17
C ALA A 372 14.65 1.88 25.73
N GLY A 373 15.15 0.75 25.22
CA GLY A 373 14.73 -0.58 25.69
C GLY A 373 13.24 -0.85 25.47
N LEU A 374 12.62 -0.23 24.46
CA LEU A 374 11.23 -0.50 24.14
C LEU A 374 11.00 -1.99 23.87
N ILE A 375 11.91 -2.62 23.15
CA ILE A 375 12.01 -4.07 23.00
C ILE A 375 13.25 -4.52 23.79
N PRO A 376 13.07 -5.06 25.00
CA PRO A 376 14.20 -5.36 25.90
C PRO A 376 15.15 -6.45 25.38
N SER A 377 14.59 -7.38 24.59
CA SER A 377 15.35 -8.47 23.99
C SER A 377 15.02 -8.55 22.51
N MET A 378 15.94 -8.07 21.66
CA MET A 378 15.78 -8.14 20.22
C MET A 378 15.96 -9.60 19.73
N PRO A 379 15.13 -10.07 18.77
CA PRO A 379 15.35 -11.38 18.17
C PRO A 379 16.71 -11.42 17.45
N THR A 380 17.28 -12.62 17.36
CA THR A 380 18.53 -12.89 16.62
C THR A 380 18.27 -13.31 15.17
N ALA A 381 17.02 -13.66 14.86
CA ALA A 381 16.55 -14.05 13.54
C ALA A 381 15.09 -13.58 13.36
N THR A 382 14.56 -13.71 12.15
CA THR A 382 13.15 -13.43 11.84
C THR A 382 12.19 -14.30 12.64
N PRO A 383 11.01 -13.77 13.01
CA PRO A 383 10.50 -12.45 12.68
C PRO A 383 11.12 -11.33 13.50
N TRP A 384 11.37 -10.22 12.84
CA TRP A 384 11.73 -8.96 13.50
C TRP A 384 10.46 -8.25 14.00
N PRO A 385 10.56 -7.35 14.99
CA PRO A 385 9.45 -6.47 15.33
C PRO A 385 8.92 -5.72 14.11
N SER A 386 7.62 -5.50 14.05
CA SER A 386 6.95 -4.70 13.02
C SER A 386 6.26 -3.49 13.63
N ILE A 387 6.13 -2.41 12.88
CA ILE A 387 5.41 -1.18 13.28
C ILE A 387 4.18 -1.04 12.39
N SER A 388 3.02 -0.79 13.00
CA SER A 388 1.77 -0.46 12.30
C SER A 388 1.16 0.78 12.91
N ALA A 389 0.93 1.82 12.09
CA ALA A 389 0.22 3.02 12.52
C ALA A 389 -1.28 2.80 12.52
N ASN A 390 -1.98 3.38 13.49
CA ASN A 390 -3.42 3.48 13.50
C ASN A 390 -3.84 4.63 12.57
N GLY A 391 -4.70 4.37 11.60
CA GLY A 391 -5.20 5.40 10.69
C GLY A 391 -6.29 6.30 11.28
N ALA A 392 -6.91 5.89 12.42
CA ALA A 392 -8.00 6.61 13.06
C ALA A 392 -7.57 7.37 14.33
N LYS A 393 -6.57 6.88 15.05
CA LYS A 393 -6.12 7.41 16.35
C LYS A 393 -4.62 7.75 16.31
N ASP A 394 -4.17 8.60 17.22
CA ASP A 394 -2.74 8.97 17.35
C ASP A 394 -1.96 7.86 18.09
N GLU A 395 -1.83 6.73 17.44
CA GLU A 395 -1.30 5.50 18.01
C GLU A 395 -0.47 4.71 16.98
N ILE A 396 0.54 4.02 17.48
CA ILE A 396 1.24 2.96 16.73
C ILE A 396 1.31 1.69 17.57
N TYR A 397 1.40 0.56 16.88
CA TYR A 397 1.52 -0.76 17.47
C TYR A 397 2.82 -1.40 17.02
N ILE A 398 3.55 -2.00 17.96
CA ILE A 398 4.82 -2.68 17.68
C ILE A 398 4.71 -4.11 18.18
N THR A 399 5.05 -5.08 17.34
CA THR A 399 5.15 -6.48 17.74
C THR A 399 6.46 -6.73 18.46
N ASP A 400 6.43 -7.46 19.58
CA ASP A 400 7.60 -8.02 20.24
C ASP A 400 7.57 -9.56 20.11
N PRO A 401 8.31 -10.13 19.14
CA PRO A 401 8.30 -11.58 18.93
C PRO A 401 8.91 -12.39 20.08
N VAL A 402 9.87 -11.81 20.82
CA VAL A 402 10.55 -12.49 21.91
C VAL A 402 9.66 -12.56 23.16
N ALA A 403 9.11 -11.41 23.56
CA ALA A 403 8.19 -11.33 24.68
C ALA A 403 6.78 -11.85 24.34
N ARG A 404 6.48 -12.07 23.06
CA ARG A 404 5.13 -12.39 22.55
C ARG A 404 4.12 -11.33 22.96
N GLN A 405 4.45 -10.07 22.68
CA GLN A 405 3.62 -8.94 23.09
C GLN A 405 3.28 -8.04 21.90
N LEU A 406 2.17 -7.34 22.06
CA LEU A 406 1.82 -6.15 21.26
C LEU A 406 2.05 -4.93 22.15
N VAL A 407 2.97 -4.07 21.74
CA VAL A 407 3.30 -2.82 22.44
C VAL A 407 2.51 -1.69 21.77
N HIS A 408 1.73 -0.98 22.56
CA HIS A 408 0.92 0.16 22.13
C HIS A 408 1.57 1.47 22.58
N ILE A 409 1.72 2.40 21.67
CA ILE A 409 2.37 3.69 21.89
C ILE A 409 1.44 4.81 21.45
N ASN A 410 1.23 5.78 22.34
CA ASN A 410 0.57 7.04 22.00
C ASN A 410 1.57 7.93 21.26
N THR A 411 1.23 8.36 20.04
CA THR A 411 2.14 9.15 19.20
C THR A 411 2.21 10.62 19.61
N THR A 412 1.18 11.13 20.30
CA THR A 412 1.17 12.52 20.79
C THR A 412 2.15 12.70 21.95
N THR A 413 2.10 11.80 22.94
CA THR A 413 2.91 11.85 24.15
C THR A 413 4.26 11.13 24.01
N ALA A 414 4.46 10.38 22.91
CA ALA A 414 5.63 9.56 22.68
C ALA A 414 5.88 8.55 23.81
N SER A 415 4.84 7.93 24.35
CA SER A 415 4.92 7.04 25.51
C SER A 415 4.19 5.72 25.27
N VAL A 416 4.68 4.66 25.94
CA VAL A 416 4.02 3.34 25.96
C VAL A 416 2.73 3.44 26.77
N THR A 417 1.61 3.13 26.14
CA THR A 417 0.29 3.10 26.78
C THR A 417 -0.02 1.74 27.37
N SER A 418 0.36 0.67 26.68
CA SER A 418 0.13 -0.68 27.19
C SER A 418 1.07 -1.69 26.51
N ARG A 419 1.25 -2.84 27.18
CA ARG A 419 1.82 -4.05 26.64
C ARG A 419 0.80 -5.16 26.82
N ARG A 420 0.52 -5.91 25.77
CA ARG A 420 -0.49 -6.96 25.80
C ARG A 420 0.11 -8.28 25.34
N ASP A 421 0.00 -9.27 26.17
CA ASP A 421 0.48 -10.62 25.88
C ASP A 421 -0.33 -11.25 24.74
N LEU A 422 0.37 -11.98 23.91
CA LEU A 422 -0.18 -12.78 22.83
C LEU A 422 0.11 -14.26 23.13
N SER A 423 -0.84 -15.15 22.83
CA SER A 423 -0.65 -16.59 23.01
C SER A 423 0.28 -17.21 21.96
N PHE A 424 0.78 -16.42 21.02
CA PHE A 424 1.59 -16.83 19.89
C PHE A 424 2.77 -15.87 19.65
N VAL A 425 3.73 -16.26 18.81
CA VAL A 425 4.84 -15.41 18.38
C VAL A 425 4.37 -14.54 17.23
N PRO A 426 4.20 -13.21 17.39
CA PRO A 426 3.77 -12.35 16.29
C PRO A 426 4.87 -12.17 15.26
N ALA A 427 4.55 -12.29 13.97
CA ALA A 427 5.48 -12.07 12.88
C ALA A 427 5.33 -10.69 12.25
N ALA A 428 4.09 -10.24 12.01
CA ALA A 428 3.79 -8.90 11.51
C ALA A 428 2.43 -8.44 12.05
N ALA A 429 2.22 -7.13 12.11
CA ALA A 429 0.93 -6.53 12.39
C ALA A 429 0.61 -5.47 11.34
N LEU A 430 -0.65 -5.43 10.92
CA LEU A 430 -1.19 -4.46 9.97
C LEU A 430 -2.51 -3.91 10.49
N TRP A 431 -2.62 -2.59 10.58
CA TRP A 431 -3.87 -1.92 10.91
C TRP A 431 -4.84 -1.92 9.72
N THR A 432 -6.13 -2.13 10.01
CA THR A 432 -7.24 -2.01 9.07
C THR A 432 -8.36 -1.20 9.69
N GLY A 433 -9.07 -0.41 8.89
CA GLY A 433 -10.17 0.43 9.35
C GLY A 433 -10.37 1.66 8.49
N ILE A 434 -11.12 2.62 9.04
CA ILE A 434 -11.42 3.89 8.39
C ILE A 434 -10.39 4.93 8.84
N SER A 435 -9.58 5.44 7.91
CA SER A 435 -8.63 6.52 8.20
C SER A 435 -9.36 7.84 8.48
N ARG A 436 -8.89 8.61 9.49
CA ARG A 436 -9.49 9.87 9.96
C ARG A 436 -8.49 11.03 9.90
#